data_1eb38b1e0a03a5ae51363aa794a58827
#
_entry.id   1eb38b1e0a03a5ae51363aa794a58827
#
_cell.length_a   1.000
_cell.length_b   1.000
_cell.length_c   1.000
_cell.angle_alpha   90.00
_cell.angle_beta   90.00
_cell.angle_gamma   90.00
#
_symmetry.space_group_name_H-M   'P 1'
#
loop_
_entity.id
_entity.type
_entity.pdbx_description
1 polymer ?
#
loop_
_entity_poly.entity_id
_entity_poly.type
_entity_poly.pdbx_seq_one_letter_code
_entity_poly.pdbx_strand_id
1 'polypeptide(L)'
;MELQGMAPEVAKKFKYWQTRTIIASMIGYALFYFVRKNLSIAMPAMQDDLGITKGDLGLFLTLHGLLYGVSKFANGFVGDRVNARYFMVTGLVLSAACNIWFGFSSAVVMFGIVWMLNGWFQGMGFPPCARLLTHWIPPTQLATKMSVWNTSHSVGAGLVVIVCGYIVSLGWRWCFWFPSIIALVGAVGLWFALRDTPRSVGLPELNSKTGAEEKEDTSAEFKQFVRKNVFGNSAIWVLAIANFFVYIVRYAVLDWGPTLLGEWKGVSIHHAGWMVAAFEISGIVGMLVAGWATDRFFGGRGPRVCVICMALATVFVALFWGISQPPMWLATLLLGAAGFCIYGPQALVGIAAANIATKKAAATAVGFTGLFGYASTLVSGWGLGLLAQHYGWNIAVGALILIAIMGTLIFMAAWSAKANGYDLSLIHI
;
A
#
# COMPACT_ATOMS: atom_id res chain seq x y z
N MET A 1 5.83 31.13 0.70
CA MET A 1 7.03 31.57 1.44
C MET A 1 7.94 30.38 1.52
N GLU A 2 9.10 30.44 0.91
CA GLU A 2 10.12 29.41 1.13
C GLU A 2 10.67 29.58 2.55
N LEU A 3 11.13 28.51 3.18
CA LEU A 3 11.73 28.53 4.54
C LEU A 3 12.84 29.58 4.68
N GLN A 4 13.48 29.96 3.56
CA GLN A 4 14.54 30.95 3.47
C GLN A 4 14.11 32.41 3.77
N GLY A 5 12.80 32.71 3.77
CA GLY A 5 12.27 34.03 4.09
C GLY A 5 11.72 34.19 5.51
N MET A 6 11.85 33.16 6.36
CA MET A 6 11.36 33.20 7.75
C MET A 6 12.44 33.67 8.71
N ALA A 7 12.03 34.37 9.80
CA ALA A 7 12.95 34.68 10.89
C ALA A 7 13.59 33.36 11.43
N PRO A 8 14.89 33.36 11.81
CA PRO A 8 15.61 32.14 12.18
C PRO A 8 14.92 31.31 13.27
N GLU A 9 14.31 31.96 14.27
CA GLU A 9 13.57 31.26 15.35
C GLU A 9 12.29 30.57 14.82
N VAL A 10 11.56 31.25 13.94
CA VAL A 10 10.34 30.71 13.32
C VAL A 10 10.70 29.53 12.42
N ALA A 11 11.75 29.65 11.62
CA ALA A 11 12.24 28.57 10.76
C ALA A 11 12.69 27.35 11.59
N LYS A 12 13.36 27.53 12.72
CA LYS A 12 13.75 26.46 13.64
C LYS A 12 12.54 25.75 14.23
N LYS A 13 11.54 26.50 14.71
CA LYS A 13 10.28 25.98 15.25
C LYS A 13 9.49 25.25 14.16
N PHE A 14 9.45 25.79 12.94
CA PHE A 14 8.79 25.15 11.79
C PHE A 14 9.44 23.80 11.46
N LYS A 15 10.76 23.75 11.34
CA LYS A 15 11.51 22.51 11.06
C LYS A 15 11.29 21.45 12.15
N TYR A 16 11.23 21.84 13.41
CA TYR A 16 10.92 20.94 14.53
C TYR A 16 9.54 20.27 14.32
N TRP A 17 8.49 21.07 14.12
CA TRP A 17 7.15 20.57 13.94
C TRP A 17 6.97 19.77 12.65
N GLN A 18 7.61 20.21 11.56
CA GLN A 18 7.64 19.47 10.29
C GLN A 18 8.22 18.07 10.48
N THR A 19 9.41 17.98 11.06
CA THR A 19 10.07 16.68 11.28
C THR A 19 9.26 15.79 12.21
N ARG A 20 8.76 16.36 13.31
CA ARG A 20 7.89 15.66 14.26
C ARG A 20 6.63 15.12 13.61
N THR A 21 5.94 15.91 12.81
CA THR A 21 4.70 15.51 12.12
C THR A 21 4.97 14.42 11.07
N ILE A 22 6.04 14.55 10.29
CA ILE A 22 6.41 13.54 9.29
C ILE A 22 6.70 12.20 9.99
N ILE A 23 7.58 12.19 10.98
CA ILE A 23 7.95 10.96 11.71
C ILE A 23 6.72 10.36 12.41
N ALA A 24 5.93 11.16 13.10
CA ALA A 24 4.73 10.70 13.79
C ALA A 24 3.71 10.09 12.81
N SER A 25 3.49 10.72 11.64
CA SER A 25 2.59 10.18 10.63
C SER A 25 3.14 8.88 9.99
N MET A 26 4.46 8.74 9.84
CA MET A 26 5.10 7.49 9.41
C MET A 26 4.86 6.37 10.42
N ILE A 27 5.09 6.63 11.69
CA ILE A 27 4.84 5.66 12.77
C ILE A 27 3.35 5.29 12.81
N GLY A 28 2.48 6.27 12.75
CA GLY A 28 1.03 6.05 12.74
C GLY A 28 0.57 5.21 11.57
N TYR A 29 1.08 5.47 10.37
CA TYR A 29 0.73 4.69 9.18
C TYR A 29 1.30 3.26 9.24
N ALA A 30 2.50 3.07 9.80
CA ALA A 30 3.03 1.75 10.10
C ALA A 30 2.14 0.99 11.09
N LEU A 31 1.60 1.66 12.12
CA LEU A 31 0.69 1.05 13.10
C LEU A 31 -0.65 0.63 12.48
N PHE A 32 -1.17 1.30 11.47
CA PHE A 32 -2.32 0.81 10.71
C PHE A 32 -2.02 -0.56 10.08
N TYR A 33 -0.79 -0.79 9.60
CA TYR A 33 -0.38 -2.09 9.06
C TYR A 33 -0.20 -3.16 10.14
N PHE A 34 0.11 -2.80 11.38
CA PHE A 34 0.16 -3.72 12.52
C PHE A 34 -1.20 -4.39 12.77
N VAL A 35 -2.29 -3.65 12.63
CA VAL A 35 -3.66 -4.14 12.83
C VAL A 35 -4.38 -4.48 11.51
N ARG A 36 -3.60 -4.69 10.45
CA ARG A 36 -4.08 -5.09 9.13
C ARG A 36 -3.40 -6.36 8.61
N LYS A 37 -2.08 -6.46 8.71
CA LYS A 37 -1.28 -7.57 8.16
C LYS A 37 -1.01 -8.69 9.14
N ASN A 38 -1.43 -8.55 10.37
CA ASN A 38 -1.37 -9.57 11.42
C ASN A 38 -2.22 -10.82 11.12
N LEU A 39 -3.31 -10.71 10.37
CA LEU A 39 -4.14 -11.86 10.00
C LEU A 39 -3.34 -12.91 9.21
N SER A 40 -2.47 -12.50 8.30
CA SER A 40 -1.74 -13.42 7.41
C SER A 40 -0.90 -14.44 8.18
N ILE A 41 -0.27 -14.02 9.27
CA ILE A 41 0.57 -14.89 10.11
C ILE A 41 -0.27 -15.75 11.08
N ALA A 42 -1.48 -15.30 11.42
CA ALA A 42 -2.40 -16.02 12.30
C ALA A 42 -3.21 -17.10 11.56
N MET A 43 -3.39 -16.97 10.23
CA MET A 43 -4.25 -17.86 9.45
C MET A 43 -3.93 -19.34 9.58
N PRO A 44 -2.67 -19.82 9.53
CA PRO A 44 -2.37 -21.24 9.72
C PRO A 44 -2.87 -21.78 11.06
N ALA A 45 -2.59 -21.07 12.14
CA ALA A 45 -3.01 -21.47 13.49
C ALA A 45 -4.54 -21.39 13.66
N MET A 46 -5.22 -20.45 12.99
CA MET A 46 -6.70 -20.39 12.98
C MET A 46 -7.32 -21.59 12.23
N GLN A 47 -6.70 -22.04 11.15
CA GLN A 47 -7.14 -23.25 10.43
C GLN A 47 -7.05 -24.48 11.34
N ASP A 48 -5.93 -24.63 12.02
CA ASP A 48 -5.68 -25.78 12.91
C ASP A 48 -6.60 -25.79 14.13
N ASP A 49 -6.85 -24.63 14.74
CA ASP A 49 -7.64 -24.50 15.98
C ASP A 49 -9.16 -24.53 15.73
N LEU A 50 -9.62 -23.85 14.68
CA LEU A 50 -11.04 -23.62 14.44
C LEU A 50 -11.61 -24.37 13.23
N GLY A 51 -10.76 -25.02 12.43
CA GLY A 51 -11.16 -25.69 11.20
C GLY A 51 -11.67 -24.73 10.12
N ILE A 52 -11.30 -23.45 10.16
CA ILE A 52 -11.69 -22.45 9.17
C ILE A 52 -11.03 -22.79 7.84
N THR A 53 -11.81 -22.75 6.76
CA THR A 53 -11.28 -23.09 5.43
C THR A 53 -10.47 -21.94 4.83
N LYS A 54 -9.57 -22.26 3.88
CA LYS A 54 -8.86 -21.25 3.08
C LYS A 54 -9.82 -20.37 2.28
N GLY A 55 -10.95 -20.93 1.85
CA GLY A 55 -12.00 -20.17 1.18
C GLY A 55 -12.60 -19.09 2.07
N ASP A 56 -12.89 -19.41 3.35
CA ASP A 56 -13.41 -18.45 4.31
C ASP A 56 -12.38 -17.36 4.64
N LEU A 57 -11.13 -17.74 4.89
CA LEU A 57 -10.03 -16.80 5.14
C LEU A 57 -9.80 -15.89 3.94
N GLY A 58 -9.81 -16.44 2.73
CA GLY A 58 -9.69 -15.69 1.48
C GLY A 58 -10.85 -14.71 1.29
N LEU A 59 -12.07 -15.10 1.70
CA LEU A 59 -13.24 -14.21 1.68
C LEU A 59 -13.05 -13.03 2.65
N PHE A 60 -12.50 -13.26 3.85
CA PHE A 60 -12.20 -12.17 4.79
C PHE A 60 -11.20 -11.18 4.19
N LEU A 61 -10.13 -11.67 3.57
CA LEU A 61 -9.14 -10.85 2.88
C LEU A 61 -9.77 -10.02 1.74
N THR A 62 -10.65 -10.64 0.96
CA THR A 62 -11.36 -9.99 -0.14
C THR A 62 -12.29 -8.88 0.36
N LEU A 63 -13.16 -9.18 1.32
CA LEU A 63 -14.10 -8.22 1.88
C LEU A 63 -13.37 -7.03 2.51
N HIS A 64 -12.29 -7.30 3.25
CA HIS A 64 -11.45 -6.26 3.80
C HIS A 64 -10.86 -5.36 2.70
N GLY A 65 -10.27 -5.96 1.64
CA GLY A 65 -9.61 -5.22 0.58
C GLY A 65 -10.58 -4.37 -0.25
N LEU A 66 -11.75 -4.92 -0.60
CA LEU A 66 -12.79 -4.19 -1.34
C LEU A 66 -13.32 -3.01 -0.52
N LEU A 67 -13.65 -3.26 0.75
CA LEU A 67 -14.20 -2.21 1.61
C LEU A 67 -13.14 -1.15 1.96
N TYR A 68 -11.87 -1.56 2.10
CA TYR A 68 -10.76 -0.64 2.23
C TYR A 68 -10.65 0.31 1.03
N GLY A 69 -10.76 -0.21 -0.20
CA GLY A 69 -10.72 0.60 -1.42
C GLY A 69 -11.84 1.64 -1.46
N VAL A 70 -13.07 1.23 -1.18
CA VAL A 70 -14.24 2.13 -1.11
C VAL A 70 -14.08 3.15 0.01
N SER A 71 -13.67 2.70 1.19
CA SER A 71 -13.46 3.54 2.36
C SER A 71 -12.38 4.58 2.13
N LYS A 72 -11.24 4.19 1.54
CA LYS A 72 -10.14 5.11 1.23
C LYS A 72 -10.60 6.25 0.32
N PHE A 73 -11.45 5.95 -0.65
CA PHE A 73 -12.04 6.95 -1.53
C PHE A 73 -13.01 7.87 -0.77
N ALA A 74 -13.97 7.31 -0.04
CA ALA A 74 -14.94 8.07 0.75
C ALA A 74 -14.26 8.93 1.83
N ASN A 75 -13.32 8.35 2.57
CA ASN A 75 -12.57 9.04 3.61
C ASN A 75 -11.57 10.07 3.07
N GLY A 76 -11.23 10.03 1.78
CA GLY A 76 -10.49 11.09 1.11
C GLY A 76 -11.22 12.42 1.19
N PHE A 77 -12.52 12.43 0.85
CA PHE A 77 -13.36 13.63 0.93
C PHE A 77 -13.57 14.13 2.35
N VAL A 78 -13.68 13.22 3.33
CA VAL A 78 -13.84 13.58 4.73
C VAL A 78 -12.52 14.10 5.28
N GLY A 79 -11.40 13.45 4.96
CA GLY A 79 -10.07 13.77 5.45
C GLY A 79 -9.60 15.18 5.08
N ASP A 80 -10.02 15.70 3.92
CA ASP A 80 -9.71 17.07 3.50
C ASP A 80 -10.43 18.15 4.33
N ARG A 81 -11.52 17.79 5.00
CA ARG A 81 -12.39 18.72 5.74
C ARG A 81 -12.26 18.66 7.26
N VAL A 82 -11.65 17.61 7.78
CA VAL A 82 -11.51 17.39 9.23
C VAL A 82 -10.06 17.50 9.66
N ASN A 83 -9.86 17.72 10.96
CA ASN A 83 -8.53 17.76 11.54
C ASN A 83 -7.83 16.40 11.40
N ALA A 84 -6.70 16.36 10.70
CA ALA A 84 -5.98 15.14 10.38
C ALA A 84 -5.53 14.35 11.62
N ARG A 85 -5.18 15.03 12.71
CA ARG A 85 -4.81 14.39 13.98
C ARG A 85 -5.96 13.55 14.54
N TYR A 86 -7.14 14.16 14.68
CA TYR A 86 -8.32 13.46 15.23
C TYR A 86 -8.76 12.32 14.30
N PHE A 87 -8.75 12.57 13.00
CA PHE A 87 -9.20 11.61 12.03
C PHE A 87 -8.30 10.36 12.00
N MET A 88 -6.99 10.55 11.99
CA MET A 88 -6.02 9.45 12.01
C MET A 88 -6.08 8.65 13.31
N VAL A 89 -6.13 9.32 14.45
CA VAL A 89 -6.22 8.67 15.76
C VAL A 89 -7.52 7.87 15.88
N THR A 90 -8.65 8.44 15.46
CA THR A 90 -9.95 7.74 15.48
C THR A 90 -9.91 6.48 14.61
N GLY A 91 -9.40 6.57 13.39
CA GLY A 91 -9.26 5.43 12.50
C GLY A 91 -8.41 4.31 13.10
N LEU A 92 -7.28 4.67 13.72
CA LEU A 92 -6.37 3.71 14.35
C LEU A 92 -7.01 3.04 15.58
N VAL A 93 -7.68 3.80 16.44
CA VAL A 93 -8.38 3.28 17.62
C VAL A 93 -9.50 2.34 17.21
N LEU A 94 -10.33 2.70 16.23
CA LEU A 94 -11.41 1.85 15.75
C LEU A 94 -10.89 0.58 15.06
N SER A 95 -9.79 0.68 14.33
CA SER A 95 -9.12 -0.47 13.73
C SER A 95 -8.56 -1.41 14.79
N ALA A 96 -7.94 -0.88 15.85
CA ALA A 96 -7.48 -1.66 16.99
C ALA A 96 -8.64 -2.31 17.75
N ALA A 97 -9.76 -1.61 17.94
CA ALA A 97 -10.97 -2.16 18.54
C ALA A 97 -11.54 -3.34 17.74
N CYS A 98 -11.57 -3.24 16.41
CA CYS A 98 -11.93 -4.36 15.54
C CYS A 98 -11.01 -5.57 15.74
N ASN A 99 -9.70 -5.36 15.85
CA ASN A 99 -8.74 -6.43 16.08
C ASN A 99 -8.95 -7.09 17.46
N ILE A 100 -9.19 -6.30 18.49
CA ILE A 100 -9.51 -6.82 19.83
C ILE A 100 -10.77 -7.69 19.77
N TRP A 101 -11.82 -7.19 19.14
CA TRP A 101 -13.07 -7.93 18.93
C TRP A 101 -12.86 -9.22 18.13
N PHE A 102 -12.06 -9.15 17.05
CA PHE A 102 -11.68 -10.33 16.26
C PHE A 102 -11.03 -11.42 17.13
N GLY A 103 -10.09 -11.05 18.01
CA GLY A 103 -9.43 -11.96 18.91
C GLY A 103 -10.35 -12.63 19.93
N PHE A 104 -11.49 -12.01 20.29
CA PHE A 104 -12.51 -12.59 21.16
C PHE A 104 -13.58 -13.39 20.41
N SER A 105 -13.60 -13.33 19.10
CA SER A 105 -14.59 -14.00 18.26
C SER A 105 -14.29 -15.50 18.11
N SER A 106 -15.32 -16.28 17.78
CA SER A 106 -15.21 -17.72 17.52
C SER A 106 -16.03 -18.15 16.31
N ALA A 107 -17.02 -17.35 15.87
CA ALA A 107 -17.88 -17.66 14.74
C ALA A 107 -17.28 -17.13 13.43
N VAL A 108 -17.25 -17.97 12.39
CA VAL A 108 -16.71 -17.65 11.07
C VAL A 108 -17.34 -16.38 10.49
N VAL A 109 -18.66 -16.24 10.58
CA VAL A 109 -19.40 -15.06 10.10
C VAL A 109 -18.95 -13.80 10.84
N MET A 110 -18.71 -13.90 12.15
CA MET A 110 -18.25 -12.77 12.96
C MET A 110 -16.86 -12.31 12.55
N PHE A 111 -15.95 -13.23 12.26
CA PHE A 111 -14.62 -12.90 11.73
C PHE A 111 -14.72 -12.11 10.43
N GLY A 112 -15.60 -12.54 9.50
CA GLY A 112 -15.84 -11.84 8.25
C GLY A 112 -16.35 -10.42 8.45
N ILE A 113 -17.37 -10.24 9.29
CA ILE A 113 -17.97 -8.93 9.59
C ILE A 113 -16.95 -7.99 10.23
N VAL A 114 -16.26 -8.46 11.27
CA VAL A 114 -15.29 -7.64 12.01
C VAL A 114 -14.10 -7.26 11.12
N TRP A 115 -13.64 -8.18 10.27
CA TRP A 115 -12.53 -7.89 9.35
C TRP A 115 -12.93 -6.92 8.24
N MET A 116 -14.17 -7.01 7.78
CA MET A 116 -14.76 -6.05 6.85
C MET A 116 -14.84 -4.65 7.47
N LEU A 117 -15.29 -4.53 8.73
CA LEU A 117 -15.30 -3.27 9.47
C LEU A 117 -13.89 -2.71 9.66
N ASN A 118 -12.91 -3.59 9.98
CA ASN A 118 -11.51 -3.18 10.03
C ASN A 118 -11.05 -2.58 8.70
N GLY A 119 -11.43 -3.18 7.57
CA GLY A 119 -11.16 -2.64 6.23
C GLY A 119 -11.67 -1.22 6.04
N TRP A 120 -12.88 -0.93 6.56
CA TRP A 120 -13.43 0.43 6.52
C TRP A 120 -12.59 1.42 7.33
N PHE A 121 -12.25 1.10 8.58
CA PHE A 121 -11.46 1.99 9.44
C PHE A 121 -10.01 2.13 8.98
N GLN A 122 -9.45 1.13 8.34
CA GLN A 122 -8.14 1.19 7.69
C GLN A 122 -8.08 2.27 6.59
N GLY A 123 -9.19 2.52 5.87
CA GLY A 123 -9.29 3.59 4.89
C GLY A 123 -9.14 5.01 5.46
N MET A 124 -9.24 5.17 6.78
CA MET A 124 -9.00 6.44 7.49
C MET A 124 -7.51 6.73 7.73
N GLY A 125 -6.59 5.83 7.37
CA GLY A 125 -5.17 6.01 7.65
C GLY A 125 -4.43 6.91 6.67
N PHE A 126 -4.63 6.71 5.37
CA PHE A 126 -3.90 7.43 4.32
C PHE A 126 -4.34 8.89 4.14
N PRO A 127 -5.65 9.22 4.04
CA PRO A 127 -6.08 10.59 3.75
C PRO A 127 -5.54 11.64 4.73
N PRO A 128 -5.59 11.43 6.06
CA PRO A 128 -5.02 12.42 6.99
C PRO A 128 -3.50 12.56 6.84
N CYS A 129 -2.78 11.49 6.48
CA CYS A 129 -1.35 11.58 6.21
C CYS A 129 -1.06 12.44 4.98
N ALA A 130 -1.81 12.26 3.90
CA ALA A 130 -1.68 13.08 2.71
C ALA A 130 -1.91 14.57 3.03
N ARG A 131 -2.95 14.87 3.80
CA ARG A 131 -3.23 16.23 4.27
C ARG A 131 -2.07 16.79 5.11
N LEU A 132 -1.57 16.04 6.10
CA LEU A 132 -0.44 16.47 6.93
C LEU A 132 0.79 16.79 6.08
N LEU A 133 1.14 15.90 5.16
CA LEU A 133 2.33 16.07 4.32
C LEU A 133 2.23 17.31 3.42
N THR A 134 1.06 17.57 2.84
CA THR A 134 0.86 18.74 1.98
C THR A 134 0.87 20.07 2.73
N HIS A 135 0.43 20.08 3.99
CA HIS A 135 0.47 21.30 4.83
C HIS A 135 1.85 21.57 5.43
N TRP A 136 2.63 20.52 5.74
CA TRP A 136 3.90 20.66 6.45
C TRP A 136 5.13 20.62 5.54
N ILE A 137 4.99 20.22 4.27
CA ILE A 137 6.11 20.07 3.35
C ILE A 137 5.94 21.05 2.18
N PRO A 138 6.98 21.84 1.86
CA PRO A 138 6.96 22.69 0.67
C PRO A 138 6.75 21.85 -0.59
N PRO A 139 6.02 22.35 -1.60
CA PRO A 139 5.78 21.64 -2.86
C PRO A 139 7.07 21.15 -3.53
N THR A 140 8.15 21.91 -3.44
CA THR A 140 9.48 21.57 -4.00
C THR A 140 10.13 20.33 -3.37
N GLN A 141 9.73 19.93 -2.16
CA GLN A 141 10.29 18.78 -1.43
C GLN A 141 9.25 17.66 -1.24
N LEU A 142 8.00 17.89 -1.65
CA LEU A 142 6.88 17.02 -1.33
C LEU A 142 7.08 15.62 -1.92
N ALA A 143 7.46 15.52 -3.19
CA ALA A 143 7.64 14.23 -3.87
C ALA A 143 8.68 13.34 -3.17
N THR A 144 9.85 13.88 -2.87
CA THR A 144 10.94 13.15 -2.20
C THR A 144 10.53 12.71 -0.79
N LYS A 145 9.94 13.62 0.00
CA LYS A 145 9.54 13.31 1.37
C LYS A 145 8.35 12.35 1.42
N MET A 146 7.41 12.43 0.48
CA MET A 146 6.32 11.46 0.35
C MET A 146 6.85 10.07 -0.03
N SER A 147 7.85 9.98 -0.89
CA SER A 147 8.48 8.71 -1.24
C SER A 147 9.12 8.04 -0.02
N VAL A 148 9.86 8.80 0.78
CA VAL A 148 10.41 8.32 2.05
C VAL A 148 9.30 7.94 3.03
N TRP A 149 8.28 8.79 3.19
CA TRP A 149 7.15 8.51 4.05
C TRP A 149 6.42 7.22 3.65
N ASN A 150 6.29 6.97 2.36
CA ASN A 150 5.58 5.79 1.84
C ASN A 150 6.26 4.47 2.23
N THR A 151 7.55 4.47 2.57
CA THR A 151 8.23 3.26 3.05
C THR A 151 7.68 2.74 4.37
N SER A 152 6.99 3.59 5.15
CA SER A 152 6.44 3.25 6.46
C SER A 152 5.44 2.09 6.42
N HIS A 153 4.68 1.95 5.34
CA HIS A 153 3.72 0.84 5.21
C HIS A 153 4.41 -0.52 5.07
N SER A 154 5.49 -0.60 4.31
CA SER A 154 6.27 -1.84 4.16
C SER A 154 7.02 -2.19 5.44
N VAL A 155 7.54 -1.19 6.14
CA VAL A 155 8.17 -1.38 7.46
C VAL A 155 7.13 -1.93 8.46
N GLY A 156 5.93 -1.33 8.51
CA GLY A 156 4.85 -1.80 9.37
C GLY A 156 4.40 -3.22 9.05
N ALA A 157 4.19 -3.53 7.77
CA ALA A 157 3.82 -4.87 7.32
C ALA A 157 4.90 -5.91 7.64
N GLY A 158 6.17 -5.61 7.37
CA GLY A 158 7.28 -6.50 7.68
C GLY A 158 7.45 -6.75 9.17
N LEU A 159 7.39 -5.70 9.99
CA LEU A 159 7.54 -5.83 11.45
C LEU A 159 6.43 -6.66 12.07
N VAL A 160 5.17 -6.46 11.68
CA VAL A 160 4.05 -7.19 12.30
C VAL A 160 4.10 -8.69 12.01
N VAL A 161 4.49 -9.10 10.80
CA VAL A 161 4.59 -10.53 10.49
C VAL A 161 5.74 -11.20 11.23
N ILE A 162 6.85 -10.49 11.45
CA ILE A 162 7.95 -10.97 12.28
C ILE A 162 7.49 -11.12 13.73
N VAL A 163 6.96 -10.06 14.32
CA VAL A 163 6.52 -10.02 15.72
C VAL A 163 5.46 -11.08 15.98
N CYS A 164 4.42 -11.14 15.15
CA CYS A 164 3.35 -12.12 15.27
C CYS A 164 3.84 -13.55 15.01
N GLY A 165 4.86 -13.76 14.17
CA GLY A 165 5.49 -15.05 13.97
C GLY A 165 6.06 -15.67 15.26
N TYR A 166 6.53 -14.84 16.18
CA TYR A 166 6.95 -15.30 17.52
C TYR A 166 5.78 -15.41 18.49
N ILE A 167 4.84 -14.49 18.45
CA ILE A 167 3.72 -14.42 19.39
C ILE A 167 2.66 -15.49 19.12
N VAL A 168 2.53 -15.96 17.89
CA VAL A 168 1.52 -16.97 17.52
C VAL A 168 1.64 -18.26 18.31
N SER A 169 2.84 -18.59 18.84
CA SER A 169 3.07 -19.72 19.73
C SER A 169 2.32 -19.62 21.06
N LEU A 170 1.94 -18.41 21.49
CA LEU A 170 1.11 -18.17 22.67
C LEU A 170 -0.40 -18.34 22.36
N GLY A 171 -0.74 -18.57 21.11
CA GLY A 171 -2.08 -18.65 20.56
C GLY A 171 -2.33 -17.58 19.51
N TRP A 172 -3.06 -17.93 18.44
CA TRP A 172 -3.33 -17.02 17.30
C TRP A 172 -4.05 -15.72 17.70
N ARG A 173 -4.83 -15.75 18.79
CA ARG A 173 -5.55 -14.56 19.29
C ARG A 173 -4.60 -13.45 19.71
N TRP A 174 -3.42 -13.77 20.19
CA TRP A 174 -2.39 -12.80 20.55
C TRP A 174 -1.87 -12.01 19.34
N CYS A 175 -1.94 -12.56 18.15
CA CYS A 175 -1.63 -11.84 16.91
C CYS A 175 -2.60 -10.67 16.65
N PHE A 176 -3.75 -10.62 17.31
CA PHE A 176 -4.70 -9.52 17.24
C PHE A 176 -4.64 -8.61 18.47
N TRP A 177 -4.53 -9.17 19.66
CA TRP A 177 -4.49 -8.37 20.88
C TRP A 177 -3.21 -7.58 21.05
N PHE A 178 -2.06 -8.19 20.84
CA PHE A 178 -0.77 -7.54 21.05
C PHE A 178 -0.53 -6.36 20.07
N PRO A 179 -0.71 -6.50 18.75
CA PRO A 179 -0.63 -5.37 17.83
C PRO A 179 -1.65 -4.26 18.14
N SER A 180 -2.83 -4.63 18.66
CA SER A 180 -3.85 -3.65 19.06
C SER A 180 -3.41 -2.82 20.26
N ILE A 181 -2.78 -3.44 21.25
CA ILE A 181 -2.22 -2.71 22.40
C ILE A 181 -1.17 -1.70 21.92
N ILE A 182 -0.26 -2.13 21.04
CA ILE A 182 0.76 -1.24 20.46
C ILE A 182 0.09 -0.11 19.67
N ALA A 183 -0.94 -0.41 18.88
CA ALA A 183 -1.67 0.57 18.10
C ALA A 183 -2.38 1.60 19.01
N LEU A 184 -2.99 1.16 20.10
CA LEU A 184 -3.65 2.05 21.08
C LEU A 184 -2.64 2.95 21.80
N VAL A 185 -1.51 2.41 22.24
CA VAL A 185 -0.41 3.20 22.82
C VAL A 185 0.12 4.19 21.79
N GLY A 186 0.30 3.75 20.55
CA GLY A 186 0.68 4.62 19.44
C GLY A 186 -0.34 5.69 19.14
N ALA A 187 -1.65 5.40 19.22
CA ALA A 187 -2.72 6.39 19.05
C ALA A 187 -2.65 7.50 20.09
N VAL A 188 -2.37 7.16 21.36
CA VAL A 188 -2.12 8.16 22.41
C VAL A 188 -0.89 9.01 22.07
N GLY A 189 0.19 8.38 21.62
CA GLY A 189 1.40 9.09 21.18
C GLY A 189 1.11 10.05 20.01
N LEU A 190 0.34 9.61 19.01
CA LEU A 190 -0.07 10.43 17.87
C LEU A 190 -0.93 11.63 18.27
N TRP A 191 -1.83 11.45 19.24
CA TRP A 191 -2.63 12.53 19.78
C TRP A 191 -1.79 13.71 20.27
N PHE A 192 -0.67 13.44 20.91
CA PHE A 192 0.26 14.46 21.38
C PHE A 192 1.25 14.92 20.32
N ALA A 193 1.68 14.04 19.43
CA ALA A 193 2.73 14.31 18.46
C ALA A 193 2.24 15.04 17.21
N LEU A 194 1.05 14.75 16.71
CA LEU A 194 0.52 15.35 15.49
C LEU A 194 -0.08 16.72 15.71
N ARG A 195 0.06 17.59 14.69
CA ARG A 195 -0.67 18.85 14.54
C ARG A 195 -1.16 18.98 13.12
N ASP A 196 -2.41 19.41 12.95
CA ASP A 196 -3.08 19.40 11.65
C ASP A 196 -2.36 20.31 10.63
N THR A 197 -2.16 21.56 11.00
CA THR A 197 -1.54 22.57 10.13
C THR A 197 -0.51 23.39 10.89
N PRO A 198 0.42 24.09 10.20
CA PRO A 198 1.34 25.04 10.83
C PRO A 198 0.64 26.10 11.65
N ARG A 199 -0.51 26.59 11.16
CA ARG A 199 -1.34 27.59 11.89
C ARG A 199 -1.80 27.09 13.25
N SER A 200 -2.04 25.78 13.41
CA SER A 200 -2.47 25.19 14.68
C SER A 200 -1.44 25.30 15.82
N VAL A 201 -0.20 25.69 15.51
CA VAL A 201 0.90 25.92 16.45
C VAL A 201 1.46 27.34 16.36
N GLY A 202 0.70 28.27 15.76
CA GLY A 202 1.08 29.67 15.62
C GLY A 202 2.21 29.92 14.61
N LEU A 203 2.34 29.03 13.61
CA LEU A 203 3.31 29.18 12.53
C LEU A 203 2.61 29.61 11.23
N PRO A 204 3.32 30.35 10.36
CA PRO A 204 2.77 30.70 9.05
C PRO A 204 2.57 29.46 8.20
N GLU A 205 1.50 29.45 7.42
CA GLU A 205 1.30 28.40 6.41
C GLU A 205 2.30 28.56 5.28
N LEU A 206 2.73 27.43 4.74
CA LEU A 206 3.50 27.42 3.53
C LEU A 206 2.59 27.94 2.43
N ASN A 207 2.86 29.16 1.93
CA ASN A 207 2.15 29.69 0.79
C ASN A 207 2.36 28.70 -0.36
N SER A 208 1.33 27.97 -0.70
CA SER A 208 1.17 27.55 -2.06
C SER A 208 1.19 28.84 -2.88
N LYS A 209 2.16 29.04 -3.76
CA LYS A 209 2.06 29.99 -4.85
C LYS A 209 0.98 29.51 -5.84
N THR A 210 -0.16 29.16 -5.36
CA THR A 210 -1.43 29.08 -6.05
C THR A 210 -2.23 30.33 -5.73
N GLY A 211 -1.55 31.44 -5.72
CA GLY A 211 -2.15 32.75 -5.84
C GLY A 211 -2.28 33.25 -7.26
N ALA A 212 -2.04 32.41 -8.28
CA ALA A 212 -2.77 32.52 -9.52
C ALA A 212 -4.14 31.93 -9.22
N GLU A 213 -5.17 32.75 -9.20
CA GLU A 213 -6.55 32.34 -9.40
C GLU A 213 -6.56 31.33 -10.55
N GLU A 214 -6.38 30.03 -10.26
CA GLU A 214 -6.93 29.00 -11.12
C GLU A 214 -8.41 29.35 -11.12
N LYS A 215 -8.89 29.97 -12.22
CA LYS A 215 -10.32 30.11 -12.49
C LYS A 215 -10.89 28.77 -12.11
N GLU A 216 -11.75 28.73 -11.08
CA GLU A 216 -12.47 27.51 -10.71
C GLU A 216 -13.13 27.04 -11.99
N ASP A 217 -12.55 26.01 -12.59
CA ASP A 217 -13.18 25.33 -13.71
C ASP A 217 -14.60 25.01 -13.28
N THR A 218 -15.57 25.37 -14.08
CA THR A 218 -16.94 24.97 -13.80
C THR A 218 -16.95 23.45 -13.63
N SER A 219 -17.73 22.96 -12.67
CA SER A 219 -17.83 21.49 -12.39
C SER A 219 -18.09 20.67 -13.67
N ALA A 220 -18.70 21.29 -14.68
CA ALA A 220 -18.97 20.69 -15.99
C ALA A 220 -17.70 20.55 -16.85
N GLU A 221 -16.85 21.57 -16.91
CA GLU A 221 -15.58 21.55 -17.68
C GLU A 221 -14.60 20.55 -17.09
N PHE A 222 -14.50 20.50 -15.75
CA PHE A 222 -13.67 19.50 -15.07
C PHE A 222 -14.17 18.07 -15.34
N LYS A 223 -15.48 17.83 -15.27
CA LYS A 223 -16.06 16.50 -15.60
C LYS A 223 -15.78 16.10 -17.05
N GLN A 224 -15.90 17.03 -17.98
CA GLN A 224 -15.59 16.77 -19.39
C GLN A 224 -14.10 16.47 -19.59
N PHE A 225 -13.22 17.21 -18.91
CA PHE A 225 -11.78 16.98 -18.95
C PHE A 225 -11.40 15.59 -18.42
N VAL A 226 -11.92 15.20 -17.25
CA VAL A 226 -11.72 13.87 -16.66
C VAL A 226 -12.25 12.76 -17.56
N ARG A 227 -13.47 12.94 -18.13
CA ARG A 227 -14.05 11.98 -19.05
C ARG A 227 -13.17 11.75 -20.27
N LYS A 228 -12.57 12.81 -20.83
CA LYS A 228 -11.71 12.73 -22.03
C LYS A 228 -10.31 12.18 -21.68
N ASN A 229 -9.66 12.72 -20.65
CA ASN A 229 -8.24 12.49 -20.40
C ASN A 229 -7.94 11.33 -19.42
N VAL A 230 -8.93 10.88 -18.65
CA VAL A 230 -8.80 9.71 -17.76
C VAL A 230 -9.60 8.55 -18.34
N PHE A 231 -10.92 8.64 -18.36
CA PHE A 231 -11.77 7.54 -18.77
C PHE A 231 -11.77 7.28 -20.29
N GLY A 232 -11.49 8.27 -21.10
CA GLY A 232 -11.33 8.13 -22.57
C GLY A 232 -9.91 7.77 -23.00
N ASN A 233 -8.95 7.67 -22.08
CA ASN A 233 -7.56 7.41 -22.41
C ASN A 233 -7.22 5.92 -22.27
N SER A 234 -6.98 5.23 -23.38
CA SER A 234 -6.68 3.79 -23.41
C SER A 234 -5.43 3.42 -22.61
N ALA A 235 -4.41 4.28 -22.57
CA ALA A 235 -3.20 4.01 -21.81
C ALA A 235 -3.47 3.94 -20.30
N ILE A 236 -4.37 4.78 -19.77
CA ILE A 236 -4.77 4.75 -18.36
C ILE A 236 -5.54 3.46 -18.05
N TRP A 237 -6.40 3.00 -18.94
CA TRP A 237 -7.08 1.71 -18.80
C TRP A 237 -6.11 0.53 -18.80
N VAL A 238 -5.14 0.53 -19.71
CA VAL A 238 -4.09 -0.49 -19.74
C VAL A 238 -3.31 -0.52 -18.43
N LEU A 239 -2.93 0.65 -17.90
CA LEU A 239 -2.25 0.77 -16.62
C LEU A 239 -3.12 0.29 -15.45
N ALA A 240 -4.41 0.62 -15.44
CA ALA A 240 -5.35 0.18 -14.41
C ALA A 240 -5.50 -1.35 -14.40
N ILE A 241 -5.71 -1.96 -15.57
CA ILE A 241 -5.81 -3.41 -15.72
C ILE A 241 -4.48 -4.08 -15.35
N ALA A 242 -3.35 -3.55 -15.79
CA ALA A 242 -2.05 -4.08 -15.42
C ALA A 242 -1.82 -4.02 -13.89
N ASN A 243 -2.25 -2.94 -13.24
CA ASN A 243 -2.17 -2.78 -11.79
C ASN A 243 -2.97 -3.84 -11.02
N PHE A 244 -4.10 -4.27 -11.56
CA PHE A 244 -4.86 -5.41 -11.01
C PHE A 244 -3.99 -6.66 -10.93
N PHE A 245 -3.24 -6.99 -11.97
CA PHE A 245 -2.36 -8.18 -12.00
C PHE A 245 -1.15 -8.03 -11.08
N VAL A 246 -0.55 -6.83 -10.99
CA VAL A 246 0.54 -6.54 -10.04
C VAL A 246 0.09 -6.80 -8.60
N TYR A 247 -1.08 -6.28 -8.24
CA TYR A 247 -1.61 -6.41 -6.89
C TYR A 247 -2.04 -7.83 -6.53
N ILE A 248 -2.46 -8.66 -7.51
CA ILE A 248 -2.73 -10.09 -7.26
C ILE A 248 -1.45 -10.77 -6.76
N VAL A 249 -0.34 -10.61 -7.46
CA VAL A 249 0.93 -11.24 -7.06
C VAL A 249 1.42 -10.70 -5.72
N ARG A 250 1.35 -9.39 -5.52
CA ARG A 250 1.75 -8.76 -4.27
C ARG A 250 0.95 -9.27 -3.08
N TYR A 251 -0.37 -9.22 -3.16
CA TYR A 251 -1.24 -9.63 -2.06
C TYR A 251 -1.21 -11.14 -1.85
N ALA A 252 -1.01 -11.95 -2.88
CA ALA A 252 -0.81 -13.38 -2.72
C ALA A 252 0.35 -13.70 -1.76
N VAL A 253 1.48 -13.01 -1.91
CA VAL A 253 2.63 -13.18 -1.00
C VAL A 253 2.36 -12.59 0.38
N LEU A 254 1.79 -11.39 0.44
CA LEU A 254 1.58 -10.70 1.72
C LEU A 254 0.53 -11.37 2.60
N ASP A 255 -0.53 -11.86 2.00
CA ASP A 255 -1.67 -12.39 2.74
C ASP A 255 -1.55 -13.91 2.95
N TRP A 256 -1.06 -14.64 1.94
CA TRP A 256 -0.93 -16.09 2.00
C TRP A 256 0.48 -16.60 2.25
N GLY A 257 1.49 -15.71 2.22
CA GLY A 257 2.89 -16.10 2.36
C GLY A 257 3.17 -17.04 3.51
N PRO A 258 2.78 -16.73 4.76
CA PRO A 258 3.00 -17.60 5.90
C PRO A 258 2.34 -18.98 5.75
N THR A 259 1.10 -19.02 5.28
CA THR A 259 0.35 -20.27 5.06
C THR A 259 0.97 -21.10 3.94
N LEU A 260 1.25 -20.46 2.81
CA LEU A 260 1.89 -21.10 1.65
C LEU A 260 3.26 -21.67 1.98
N LEU A 261 4.10 -20.90 2.66
CA LEU A 261 5.44 -21.33 3.05
C LEU A 261 5.40 -22.48 4.03
N GLY A 262 4.49 -22.45 4.99
CA GLY A 262 4.32 -23.53 5.98
C GLY A 262 3.79 -24.81 5.35
N GLU A 263 2.67 -24.74 4.64
CA GLU A 263 1.99 -25.92 4.11
C GLU A 263 2.69 -26.54 2.89
N TRP A 264 3.26 -25.71 2.04
CA TRP A 264 3.83 -26.19 0.77
C TRP A 264 5.33 -26.42 0.83
N LYS A 265 6.07 -25.56 1.52
CA LYS A 265 7.54 -25.65 1.60
C LYS A 265 8.06 -26.13 2.97
N GLY A 266 7.17 -26.37 3.93
CA GLY A 266 7.54 -26.87 5.26
C GLY A 266 8.33 -25.88 6.12
N VAL A 267 8.22 -24.59 5.82
CA VAL A 267 8.90 -23.51 6.54
C VAL A 267 8.20 -23.25 7.85
N SER A 268 8.95 -23.11 8.95
CA SER A 268 8.37 -22.74 10.24
C SER A 268 7.76 -21.34 10.20
N ILE A 269 6.76 -21.09 11.02
CA ILE A 269 6.02 -19.81 11.04
C ILE A 269 6.93 -18.61 11.30
N HIS A 270 7.96 -18.76 12.16
CA HIS A 270 8.92 -17.69 12.42
C HIS A 270 9.74 -17.32 11.20
N HIS A 271 10.25 -18.33 10.49
CA HIS A 271 11.01 -18.12 9.27
C HIS A 271 10.12 -17.59 8.13
N ALA A 272 8.86 -18.05 8.05
CA ALA A 272 7.90 -17.52 7.09
C ALA A 272 7.66 -16.02 7.31
N GLY A 273 7.55 -15.56 8.56
CA GLY A 273 7.46 -14.15 8.90
C GLY A 273 8.66 -13.33 8.39
N TRP A 274 9.89 -13.83 8.61
CA TRP A 274 11.11 -13.20 8.09
C TRP A 274 11.18 -13.19 6.56
N MET A 275 10.73 -14.26 5.90
CA MET A 275 10.72 -14.33 4.44
C MET A 275 9.73 -13.34 3.83
N VAL A 276 8.54 -13.20 4.42
CA VAL A 276 7.56 -12.18 3.99
C VAL A 276 8.07 -10.77 4.27
N ALA A 277 8.74 -10.55 5.40
CA ALA A 277 9.39 -9.28 5.69
C ALA A 277 10.50 -8.96 4.69
N ALA A 278 11.29 -9.94 4.25
CA ALA A 278 12.31 -9.77 3.22
C ALA A 278 11.69 -9.33 1.88
N PHE A 279 10.53 -9.88 1.52
CA PHE A 279 9.76 -9.44 0.36
C PHE A 279 9.38 -7.96 0.45
N GLU A 280 8.91 -7.50 1.61
CA GLU A 280 8.54 -6.10 1.84
C GLU A 280 9.74 -5.16 1.82
N ILE A 281 10.82 -5.52 2.52
CA ILE A 281 12.02 -4.67 2.64
C ILE A 281 12.74 -4.53 1.30
N SER A 282 12.92 -5.65 0.58
CA SER A 282 13.52 -5.61 -0.76
C SER A 282 12.64 -4.83 -1.75
N GLY A 283 11.30 -4.87 -1.56
CA GLY A 283 10.35 -4.08 -2.31
C GLY A 283 10.58 -2.58 -2.18
N ILE A 284 10.94 -2.08 -1.00
CA ILE A 284 11.30 -0.67 -0.79
C ILE A 284 12.47 -0.27 -1.72
N VAL A 285 13.53 -1.06 -1.71
CA VAL A 285 14.70 -0.81 -2.56
C VAL A 285 14.33 -0.91 -4.04
N GLY A 286 13.53 -1.93 -4.40
CA GLY A 286 13.03 -2.14 -5.76
C GLY A 286 12.22 -0.97 -6.30
N MET A 287 11.35 -0.39 -5.49
CA MET A 287 10.57 0.79 -5.84
C MET A 287 11.47 2.00 -6.13
N LEU A 288 12.47 2.24 -5.30
CA LEU A 288 13.43 3.35 -5.49
C LEU A 288 14.29 3.15 -6.73
N VAL A 289 14.80 1.93 -6.93
CA VAL A 289 15.60 1.58 -8.12
C VAL A 289 14.78 1.67 -9.39
N ALA A 290 13.53 1.22 -9.38
CA ALA A 290 12.63 1.31 -10.54
C ALA A 290 12.32 2.77 -10.92
N GLY A 291 12.08 3.64 -9.94
CA GLY A 291 11.92 5.08 -10.17
C GLY A 291 13.16 5.71 -10.79
N TRP A 292 14.33 5.48 -10.18
CA TRP A 292 15.60 5.96 -10.71
C TRP A 292 15.89 5.44 -12.12
N ALA A 293 15.68 4.16 -12.38
CA ALA A 293 15.90 3.57 -13.70
C ALA A 293 14.94 4.15 -14.76
N THR A 294 13.70 4.43 -14.39
CA THR A 294 12.71 5.08 -15.26
C THR A 294 13.23 6.43 -15.76
N ASP A 295 13.73 7.25 -14.86
CA ASP A 295 14.23 8.58 -15.22
C ASP A 295 15.58 8.50 -15.96
N ARG A 296 16.50 7.67 -15.50
CA ARG A 296 17.87 7.61 -16.02
C ARG A 296 17.99 6.93 -17.38
N PHE A 297 17.26 5.82 -17.61
CA PHE A 297 17.46 4.96 -18.78
C PHE A 297 16.28 5.00 -19.77
N PHE A 298 15.09 5.34 -19.30
CA PHE A 298 13.87 5.25 -20.11
C PHE A 298 13.17 6.59 -20.36
N GLY A 299 13.80 7.71 -20.00
CA GLY A 299 13.26 9.05 -20.26
C GLY A 299 11.87 9.27 -19.66
N GLY A 300 11.64 8.83 -18.42
CA GLY A 300 10.37 8.97 -17.70
C GLY A 300 9.27 7.97 -18.12
N ARG A 301 9.56 7.02 -19.01
CA ARG A 301 8.58 6.03 -19.50
C ARG A 301 8.43 4.87 -18.53
N GLY A 302 7.69 5.08 -17.44
CA GLY A 302 7.42 4.08 -16.40
C GLY A 302 6.93 2.71 -16.90
N PRO A 303 6.00 2.62 -17.87
CA PRO A 303 5.51 1.33 -18.39
C PRO A 303 6.60 0.39 -18.89
N ARG A 304 7.69 0.90 -19.45
CA ARG A 304 8.84 0.06 -19.90
C ARG A 304 9.53 -0.64 -18.74
N VAL A 305 9.77 0.07 -17.66
CA VAL A 305 10.34 -0.49 -16.44
C VAL A 305 9.37 -1.48 -15.80
N CYS A 306 8.07 -1.20 -15.85
CA CYS A 306 7.04 -2.14 -15.39
C CYS A 306 7.07 -3.47 -16.13
N VAL A 307 7.27 -3.47 -17.45
CA VAL A 307 7.44 -4.72 -18.25
C VAL A 307 8.64 -5.51 -17.76
N ILE A 308 9.79 -4.86 -17.62
CA ILE A 308 11.02 -5.52 -17.18
C ILE A 308 10.85 -6.08 -15.77
N CYS A 309 10.32 -5.30 -14.85
CA CYS A 309 10.09 -5.71 -13.47
C CYS A 309 9.11 -6.89 -13.38
N MET A 310 7.99 -6.84 -14.10
CA MET A 310 7.00 -7.93 -14.09
C MET A 310 7.54 -9.21 -14.74
N ALA A 311 8.32 -9.08 -15.83
CA ALA A 311 8.98 -10.24 -16.45
C ALA A 311 9.98 -10.91 -15.48
N LEU A 312 10.81 -10.12 -14.80
CA LEU A 312 11.74 -10.62 -13.79
C LEU A 312 11.01 -11.22 -12.58
N ALA A 313 9.95 -10.58 -12.09
CA ALA A 313 9.11 -11.13 -11.02
C ALA A 313 8.52 -12.49 -11.42
N THR A 314 8.05 -12.61 -12.64
CA THR A 314 7.55 -13.90 -13.19
C THR A 314 8.63 -14.98 -13.16
N VAL A 315 9.85 -14.64 -13.55
CA VAL A 315 11.00 -15.59 -13.50
C VAL A 315 11.29 -16.01 -12.06
N PHE A 316 11.35 -15.07 -11.11
CA PHE A 316 11.63 -15.41 -9.71
C PHE A 316 10.53 -16.24 -9.06
N VAL A 317 9.26 -15.95 -9.34
CA VAL A 317 8.14 -16.78 -8.88
C VAL A 317 8.17 -18.16 -9.53
N ALA A 318 8.50 -18.26 -10.81
CA ALA A 318 8.63 -19.54 -11.50
C ALA A 318 9.79 -20.40 -10.96
N LEU A 319 10.93 -19.78 -10.64
CA LEU A 319 12.05 -20.46 -9.98
C LEU A 319 11.66 -20.95 -8.59
N PHE A 320 10.97 -20.12 -7.82
CA PHE A 320 10.45 -20.50 -6.50
C PHE A 320 9.45 -21.66 -6.59
N TRP A 321 8.61 -21.67 -7.62
CA TRP A 321 7.65 -22.74 -7.90
C TRP A 321 8.34 -24.03 -8.31
N GLY A 322 9.34 -23.95 -9.20
CA GLY A 322 10.00 -25.10 -9.81
C GLY A 322 10.94 -25.86 -8.87
N ILE A 323 11.44 -25.23 -7.80
CA ILE A 323 12.33 -25.87 -6.84
C ILE A 323 11.50 -26.46 -5.71
N SER A 324 11.40 -27.79 -5.65
CA SER A 324 10.53 -28.50 -4.70
C SER A 324 10.88 -28.25 -3.24
N GLN A 325 12.18 -28.27 -2.91
CA GLN A 325 12.69 -28.02 -1.55
C GLN A 325 13.92 -27.11 -1.61
N PRO A 326 13.74 -25.81 -1.83
CA PRO A 326 14.87 -24.90 -1.84
C PRO A 326 15.46 -24.79 -0.43
N PRO A 327 16.79 -24.67 -0.30
CA PRO A 327 17.38 -24.26 0.95
C PRO A 327 16.81 -22.89 1.36
N MET A 328 16.66 -22.65 2.68
CA MET A 328 15.94 -21.48 3.20
C MET A 328 16.49 -20.14 2.67
N TRP A 329 17.83 -20.03 2.55
CA TRP A 329 18.46 -18.82 2.00
C TRP A 329 18.05 -18.54 0.56
N LEU A 330 17.93 -19.61 -0.27
CA LEU A 330 17.52 -19.48 -1.67
C LEU A 330 16.05 -19.11 -1.79
N ALA A 331 15.17 -19.74 -1.01
CA ALA A 331 13.76 -19.41 -0.95
C ALA A 331 13.54 -17.94 -0.54
N THR A 332 14.27 -17.48 0.48
CA THR A 332 14.24 -16.09 0.93
C THR A 332 14.75 -15.12 -0.14
N LEU A 333 15.84 -15.48 -0.82
CA LEU A 333 16.40 -14.68 -1.90
C LEU A 333 15.42 -14.56 -3.08
N LEU A 334 14.81 -15.66 -3.51
CA LEU A 334 13.84 -15.66 -4.60
C LEU A 334 12.59 -14.84 -4.27
N LEU A 335 12.09 -14.97 -3.05
CA LEU A 335 10.95 -14.21 -2.58
C LEU A 335 11.29 -12.71 -2.45
N GLY A 336 12.46 -12.39 -1.92
CA GLY A 336 12.97 -11.03 -1.85
C GLY A 336 13.17 -10.42 -3.24
N ALA A 337 13.73 -11.16 -4.19
CA ALA A 337 13.90 -10.72 -5.57
C ALA A 337 12.55 -10.48 -6.26
N ALA A 338 11.55 -11.33 -6.01
CA ALA A 338 10.18 -11.10 -6.49
C ALA A 338 9.58 -9.82 -5.90
N GLY A 339 9.77 -9.57 -4.60
CA GLY A 339 9.34 -8.34 -3.94
C GLY A 339 10.01 -7.10 -4.53
N PHE A 340 11.32 -7.15 -4.72
CA PHE A 340 12.08 -6.09 -5.39
C PHE A 340 11.47 -5.72 -6.75
N CYS A 341 11.10 -6.72 -7.55
CA CYS A 341 10.55 -6.50 -8.88
C CYS A 341 9.07 -6.06 -8.84
N ILE A 342 8.25 -6.56 -7.92
CA ILE A 342 6.80 -6.26 -7.87
C ILE A 342 6.52 -4.83 -7.40
N TYR A 343 7.34 -4.29 -6.49
CA TYR A 343 7.12 -2.94 -5.95
C TYR A 343 7.45 -1.82 -6.94
N GLY A 344 8.29 -2.10 -7.94
CA GLY A 344 8.53 -1.16 -9.04
C GLY A 344 7.25 -0.79 -9.79
N PRO A 345 6.56 -1.75 -10.43
CA PRO A 345 5.27 -1.53 -11.07
C PRO A 345 4.21 -0.94 -10.14
N GLN A 346 4.13 -1.41 -8.91
CA GLN A 346 3.17 -0.88 -7.93
C GLN A 346 3.29 0.63 -7.73
N ALA A 347 4.51 1.16 -7.67
CA ALA A 347 4.75 2.59 -7.53
C ALA A 347 4.59 3.33 -8.87
N LEU A 348 5.16 2.78 -9.94
CA LEU A 348 5.24 3.43 -11.25
C LEU A 348 3.89 3.56 -11.95
N VAL A 349 2.94 2.67 -11.72
CA VAL A 349 1.60 2.76 -12.34
C VAL A 349 0.91 4.05 -11.95
N GLY A 350 0.90 4.40 -10.67
CA GLY A 350 0.31 5.64 -10.20
C GLY A 350 0.98 6.88 -10.79
N ILE A 351 2.31 6.88 -10.83
CA ILE A 351 3.11 7.97 -11.40
C ILE A 351 2.85 8.11 -12.91
N ALA A 352 2.85 7.00 -13.64
CA ALA A 352 2.59 7.01 -15.09
C ALA A 352 1.16 7.49 -15.41
N ALA A 353 0.16 7.02 -14.65
CA ALA A 353 -1.22 7.47 -14.81
C ALA A 353 -1.38 8.97 -14.52
N ALA A 354 -0.74 9.47 -13.46
CA ALA A 354 -0.72 10.89 -13.13
C ALA A 354 -0.09 11.73 -14.27
N ASN A 355 1.05 11.26 -14.79
CA ASN A 355 1.76 11.94 -15.88
C ASN A 355 0.96 11.97 -17.20
N ILE A 356 0.22 10.90 -17.50
CA ILE A 356 -0.62 10.84 -18.71
C ILE A 356 -1.87 11.73 -18.56
N ALA A 357 -2.46 11.76 -17.37
CA ALA A 357 -3.71 12.49 -17.12
C ALA A 357 -3.54 14.01 -16.97
N THR A 358 -2.33 14.53 -16.90
CA THR A 358 -1.96 15.90 -16.55
C THR A 358 -2.20 16.26 -15.08
N LYS A 359 -1.60 17.36 -14.60
CA LYS A 359 -1.76 17.84 -13.21
C LYS A 359 -3.22 17.97 -12.79
N LYS A 360 -4.08 18.41 -13.72
CA LYS A 360 -5.50 18.69 -13.50
C LYS A 360 -6.30 17.45 -13.10
N ALA A 361 -5.95 16.26 -13.62
CA ALA A 361 -6.68 15.01 -13.35
C ALA A 361 -5.80 13.90 -12.75
N ALA A 362 -4.59 14.23 -12.30
CA ALA A 362 -3.62 13.27 -11.76
C ALA A 362 -4.19 12.46 -10.59
N ALA A 363 -4.83 13.11 -9.62
CA ALA A 363 -5.42 12.43 -8.46
C ALA A 363 -6.54 11.46 -8.87
N THR A 364 -7.37 11.85 -9.84
CA THR A 364 -8.44 10.99 -10.38
C THR A 364 -7.86 9.76 -11.09
N ALA A 365 -6.81 9.92 -11.88
CA ALA A 365 -6.15 8.82 -12.59
C ALA A 365 -5.47 7.85 -11.62
N VAL A 366 -4.77 8.36 -10.60
CA VAL A 366 -4.18 7.54 -9.54
C VAL A 366 -5.26 6.79 -8.74
N GLY A 367 -6.35 7.47 -8.40
CA GLY A 367 -7.49 6.85 -7.72
C GLY A 367 -8.13 5.75 -8.56
N PHE A 368 -8.34 6.00 -9.84
CA PHE A 368 -8.91 5.03 -10.78
C PHE A 368 -8.03 3.79 -10.93
N THR A 369 -6.74 3.95 -11.17
CA THR A 369 -5.81 2.81 -11.25
C THR A 369 -5.70 2.06 -9.93
N GLY A 370 -5.80 2.77 -8.80
CA GLY A 370 -5.81 2.20 -7.45
C GLY A 370 -7.02 1.31 -7.17
N LEU A 371 -8.21 1.67 -7.66
CA LEU A 371 -9.42 0.84 -7.52
C LEU A 371 -9.23 -0.56 -8.09
N PHE A 372 -8.58 -0.68 -9.26
CA PHE A 372 -8.24 -1.97 -9.85
C PHE A 372 -7.26 -2.76 -8.97
N GLY A 373 -6.30 -2.07 -8.34
CA GLY A 373 -5.40 -2.69 -7.37
C GLY A 373 -6.16 -3.31 -6.19
N TYR A 374 -7.14 -2.63 -5.62
CA TYR A 374 -7.92 -3.19 -4.50
C TYR A 374 -8.95 -4.24 -4.95
N ALA A 375 -9.53 -4.11 -6.15
CA ALA A 375 -10.40 -5.14 -6.73
C ALA A 375 -9.66 -6.47 -6.94
N SER A 376 -8.34 -6.45 -7.07
CA SER A 376 -7.50 -7.65 -7.21
C SER A 376 -7.64 -8.62 -6.04
N THR A 377 -8.05 -8.15 -4.86
CA THR A 377 -8.25 -9.00 -3.68
C THR A 377 -9.33 -10.06 -3.88
N LEU A 378 -10.25 -9.87 -4.83
CA LEU A 378 -11.20 -10.90 -5.22
C LEU A 378 -10.47 -12.16 -5.74
N VAL A 379 -9.42 -11.98 -6.50
CA VAL A 379 -8.60 -13.08 -7.05
C VAL A 379 -7.55 -13.52 -6.05
N SER A 380 -6.77 -12.59 -5.49
CA SER A 380 -5.66 -12.91 -4.59
C SER A 380 -6.11 -13.38 -3.19
N GLY A 381 -7.28 -12.97 -2.73
CA GLY A 381 -7.85 -13.41 -1.47
C GLY A 381 -8.70 -14.67 -1.66
N TRP A 382 -9.93 -14.49 -2.05
CA TRP A 382 -10.92 -15.58 -2.16
C TRP A 382 -10.58 -16.57 -3.28
N GLY A 383 -10.31 -16.09 -4.48
CA GLY A 383 -9.99 -16.95 -5.62
C GLY A 383 -8.77 -17.83 -5.35
N LEU A 384 -7.68 -17.26 -4.85
CA LEU A 384 -6.47 -18.03 -4.53
C LEU A 384 -6.68 -18.97 -3.34
N GLY A 385 -7.44 -18.54 -2.33
CA GLY A 385 -7.82 -19.38 -1.19
C GLY A 385 -8.58 -20.63 -1.61
N LEU A 386 -9.61 -20.49 -2.47
CA LEU A 386 -10.36 -21.62 -3.02
C LEU A 386 -9.49 -22.52 -3.90
N LEU A 387 -8.63 -21.93 -4.72
CA LEU A 387 -7.74 -22.68 -5.59
C LEU A 387 -6.75 -23.53 -4.76
N ALA A 388 -6.17 -22.94 -3.74
CA ALA A 388 -5.27 -23.65 -2.82
C ALA A 388 -6.00 -24.72 -2.00
N GLN A 389 -7.25 -24.46 -1.59
CA GLN A 389 -8.06 -25.41 -0.82
C GLN A 389 -8.41 -26.67 -1.63
N HIS A 390 -8.80 -26.50 -2.89
CA HIS A 390 -9.28 -27.63 -3.72
C HIS A 390 -8.20 -28.31 -4.53
N TYR A 391 -7.17 -27.58 -4.95
CA TYR A 391 -6.13 -28.07 -5.87
C TYR A 391 -4.71 -27.98 -5.30
N GLY A 392 -4.53 -27.41 -4.12
CA GLY A 392 -3.25 -27.25 -3.45
C GLY A 392 -2.41 -26.06 -3.94
N TRP A 393 -1.35 -25.77 -3.19
CA TRP A 393 -0.49 -24.62 -3.43
C TRP A 393 0.31 -24.68 -4.73
N ASN A 394 0.65 -25.89 -5.20
CA ASN A 394 1.37 -26.05 -6.45
C ASN A 394 0.58 -25.44 -7.63
N ILE A 395 -0.71 -25.76 -7.71
CA ILE A 395 -1.61 -25.22 -8.75
C ILE A 395 -1.85 -23.73 -8.51
N ALA A 396 -2.04 -23.32 -7.26
CA ALA A 396 -2.29 -21.92 -6.92
C ALA A 396 -1.10 -21.00 -7.32
N VAL A 397 0.13 -21.42 -7.03
CA VAL A 397 1.34 -20.66 -7.45
C VAL A 397 1.55 -20.73 -8.96
N GLY A 398 1.26 -21.87 -9.59
CA GLY A 398 1.26 -21.98 -11.05
C GLY A 398 0.31 -20.97 -11.70
N ALA A 399 -0.88 -20.77 -11.14
CA ALA A 399 -1.83 -19.73 -11.58
C ALA A 399 -1.28 -18.32 -11.40
N LEU A 400 -0.54 -18.05 -10.31
CA LEU A 400 0.12 -16.76 -10.10
C LEU A 400 1.18 -16.45 -11.16
N ILE A 401 1.89 -17.47 -11.65
CA ILE A 401 2.85 -17.32 -12.75
C ILE A 401 2.12 -16.89 -14.03
N LEU A 402 1.00 -17.53 -14.36
CA LEU A 402 0.19 -17.14 -15.52
C LEU A 402 -0.35 -15.70 -15.36
N ILE A 403 -0.79 -15.32 -14.18
CA ILE A 403 -1.24 -13.96 -13.84
C ILE A 403 -0.09 -12.96 -14.04
N ALA A 404 1.11 -13.26 -13.57
CA ALA A 404 2.28 -12.41 -13.75
C ALA A 404 2.67 -12.27 -15.23
N ILE A 405 2.59 -13.33 -16.02
CA ILE A 405 2.79 -13.30 -17.48
C ILE A 405 1.73 -12.39 -18.14
N MET A 406 0.46 -12.55 -17.79
CA MET A 406 -0.62 -11.70 -18.31
C MET A 406 -0.39 -10.23 -17.98
N GLY A 407 0.00 -9.92 -16.73
CA GLY A 407 0.35 -8.57 -16.32
C GLY A 407 1.50 -7.98 -17.13
N THR A 408 2.53 -8.78 -17.40
CA THR A 408 3.66 -8.41 -18.27
C THR A 408 3.19 -8.06 -19.68
N LEU A 409 2.37 -8.92 -20.30
CA LEU A 409 1.83 -8.70 -21.64
C LEU A 409 0.94 -7.45 -21.72
N ILE A 410 0.15 -7.18 -20.68
CA ILE A 410 -0.69 -5.98 -20.63
C ILE A 410 0.17 -4.73 -20.52
N PHE A 411 1.25 -4.73 -19.71
CA PHE A 411 2.18 -3.59 -19.68
C PHE A 411 2.87 -3.35 -21.03
N MET A 412 3.12 -4.42 -21.81
CA MET A 412 3.68 -4.27 -23.17
C MET A 412 2.76 -3.44 -24.09
N ALA A 413 1.45 -3.51 -23.91
CA ALA A 413 0.51 -2.67 -24.64
C ALA A 413 0.68 -1.15 -24.35
N ALA A 414 1.24 -0.80 -23.19
CA ALA A 414 1.56 0.58 -22.82
C ALA A 414 3.04 0.94 -23.06
N TRP A 415 3.83 0.11 -23.73
CA TRP A 415 5.27 0.31 -23.96
C TRP A 415 5.62 1.64 -24.60
N SER A 416 4.78 2.09 -25.54
CA SER A 416 4.96 3.32 -26.29
C SER A 416 4.33 4.54 -25.63
N ALA A 417 3.61 4.37 -24.51
CA ALA A 417 2.95 5.47 -23.82
C ALA A 417 3.99 6.52 -23.37
N LYS A 418 3.72 7.77 -23.75
CA LYS A 418 4.58 8.91 -23.42
C LYS A 418 4.05 9.60 -22.17
N ALA A 419 4.94 10.15 -21.37
CA ALA A 419 4.61 11.05 -20.28
C ALA A 419 4.23 12.43 -20.84
N ASN A 420 2.99 12.60 -21.28
CA ASN A 420 2.54 13.83 -21.95
C ASN A 420 2.06 14.92 -20.99
N GLY A 421 2.00 14.65 -19.70
CA GLY A 421 1.26 15.49 -18.76
C GLY A 421 2.09 16.50 -17.97
N TYR A 422 3.40 16.39 -17.98
CA TYR A 422 4.29 17.38 -17.38
C TYR A 422 5.10 18.02 -18.49
N ASP A 423 4.84 19.29 -18.74
CA ASP A 423 5.73 20.10 -19.58
C ASP A 423 7.12 20.05 -18.93
N LEU A 424 8.07 19.34 -19.58
CA LEU A 424 9.44 19.20 -19.11
C LEU A 424 10.17 20.54 -18.99
N SER A 425 9.60 21.62 -19.52
CA SER A 425 10.09 22.99 -19.38
C SER A 425 10.03 23.55 -17.96
N LEU A 426 9.31 22.87 -17.02
CA LEU A 426 9.19 23.28 -15.61
C LEU A 426 10.02 22.41 -14.66
N ILE A 427 10.77 21.42 -15.15
CA ILE A 427 11.66 20.56 -14.35
C ILE A 427 13.10 21.09 -14.36
N HIS A 428 13.37 22.16 -15.02
CA HIS A 428 14.64 22.88 -14.85
C HIS A 428 14.52 23.86 -13.68
N ILE A 429 14.58 23.32 -12.47
CA ILE A 429 15.19 23.98 -11.30
C ILE A 429 15.67 22.88 -10.35
#